data_417baad331346dd2041a99fdb191d14c
#
_entry.id   417baad331346dd2041a99fdb191d14c
#
_cell.length_a   1.000
_cell.length_b   1.000
_cell.length_c   1.000
_cell.angle_alpha   90.00
_cell.angle_beta   90.00
_cell.angle_gamma   90.00
#
_symmetry.space_group_name_H-M   'P 1'
#
loop_
_entity.id
_entity.type
_entity.pdbx_description
1 polymer ?
#
loop_
_entity_poly.entity_id
_entity_poly.type
_entity_poly.pdbx_seq_one_letter_code
_entity_poly.pdbx_strand_id
1 'polypeptide(L)'
;MNIKSGIIKYNTRQGNKPKLSPFFQNALNKLIEIGAFNDKLEDIKAQLVKDLTEYRTTYKLSNIVLGMSGGIDSALTASLFKEAGWNVTGLTLPIHQNPEETQRGIDACKALGITHKQVDLSDAYDNLISHLHEMPHPNGGDTKAEKVRRGNIRARLRMITLYNEAAKQEGIVGSTDNFSELSAGFWTLHGDVGDVAPIQSLSKSWEVPALADMMGVPQETVYATPTDGLGVDAGDEAQFGFTYLHFDIVLLGLLNKIFSNEGADENDVAIIDSVKSKIKATGYKRINPVNLDHPLRGNGLYDALQILDNLLGE
;
A
#
# COMPACT_ATOMS: atom_id res chain seq x y z
N MET A 1 16.76 19.12 0.13
CA MET A 1 17.63 17.89 0.09
C MET A 1 17.75 17.49 -1.39
N ASN A 2 18.93 17.05 -1.87
CA ASN A 2 19.01 16.50 -3.24
C ASN A 2 18.17 15.22 -3.31
N ILE A 3 17.29 15.09 -4.33
CA ILE A 3 16.37 13.95 -4.51
C ILE A 3 17.09 12.61 -4.37
N LYS A 4 18.21 12.43 -5.09
CA LYS A 4 18.99 11.19 -5.03
C LYS A 4 19.47 10.87 -3.61
N SER A 5 19.94 11.86 -2.88
CA SER A 5 20.37 11.67 -1.47
C SER A 5 19.20 11.32 -0.57
N GLY A 6 18.02 11.90 -0.84
CA GLY A 6 16.78 11.58 -0.15
C GLY A 6 16.33 10.14 -0.41
N ILE A 7 16.28 9.73 -1.67
CA ILE A 7 15.95 8.35 -2.06
C ILE A 7 16.90 7.36 -1.36
N ILE A 8 18.20 7.58 -1.41
CA ILE A 8 19.17 6.69 -0.76
C ILE A 8 18.96 6.66 0.75
N LYS A 9 18.74 7.83 1.40
CA LYS A 9 18.45 7.94 2.83
C LYS A 9 17.26 7.06 3.22
N TYR A 10 16.12 7.21 2.55
CA TYR A 10 14.88 6.51 2.89
C TYR A 10 14.92 5.01 2.55
N ASN A 11 15.83 4.57 1.66
CA ASN A 11 16.01 3.15 1.35
C ASN A 11 17.22 2.52 2.08
N THR A 12 17.84 3.24 3.02
CA THR A 12 18.88 2.70 3.89
C THR A 12 18.23 1.98 5.07
N ARG A 13 18.47 0.69 5.23
CA ARG A 13 17.93 -0.16 6.29
C ARG A 13 19.04 -0.59 7.24
N GLN A 14 18.86 -0.39 8.54
CA GLN A 14 19.85 -0.78 9.58
C GLN A 14 21.27 -0.30 9.24
N GLY A 15 21.42 0.93 8.70
CA GLY A 15 22.70 1.51 8.28
C GLY A 15 23.23 1.02 6.92
N ASN A 16 22.62 -0.01 6.31
CA ASN A 16 23.02 -0.52 5.00
C ASN A 16 22.34 0.26 3.87
N LYS A 17 23.14 0.93 3.03
CA LYS A 17 22.65 1.62 1.83
C LYS A 17 22.16 0.60 0.78
N PRO A 18 21.16 0.97 -0.05
CA PRO A 18 20.72 0.10 -1.14
C PRO A 18 21.87 -0.14 -2.13
N LYS A 19 22.09 -1.42 -2.46
CA LYS A 19 23.14 -1.82 -3.40
C LYS A 19 22.57 -1.78 -4.81
N LEU A 20 22.70 -0.63 -5.48
CA LEU A 20 22.37 -0.49 -6.89
C LEU A 20 23.60 -0.79 -7.74
N SER A 21 23.45 -1.61 -8.80
CA SER A 21 24.46 -1.79 -9.83
C SER A 21 24.70 -0.47 -10.59
N PRO A 22 25.78 -0.35 -11.36
CA PRO A 22 25.97 0.80 -12.25
C PRO A 22 24.79 1.04 -13.19
N PHE A 23 24.17 -0.03 -13.68
CA PHE A 23 22.97 0.03 -14.52
C PHE A 23 21.80 0.71 -13.78
N PHE A 24 21.43 0.23 -12.61
CA PHE A 24 20.35 0.80 -11.80
C PHE A 24 20.66 2.21 -11.31
N GLN A 25 21.92 2.53 -11.03
CA GLN A 25 22.33 3.91 -10.70
C GLN A 25 22.11 4.87 -11.88
N ASN A 26 22.44 4.45 -13.09
CA ASN A 26 22.22 5.24 -14.31
C ASN A 26 20.72 5.39 -14.60
N ALA A 27 19.93 4.32 -14.45
CA ALA A 27 18.49 4.36 -14.62
C ALA A 27 17.84 5.32 -13.59
N LEU A 28 18.24 5.27 -12.34
CA LEU A 28 17.77 6.21 -11.30
C LEU A 28 18.10 7.66 -11.66
N ASN A 29 19.32 7.95 -12.11
CA ASN A 29 19.72 9.31 -12.51
C ASN A 29 18.85 9.83 -13.68
N LYS A 30 18.58 9.01 -14.69
CA LYS A 30 17.69 9.36 -15.80
C LYS A 30 16.26 9.64 -15.33
N LEU A 31 15.73 8.82 -14.41
CA LEU A 31 14.39 9.02 -13.87
C LEU A 31 14.26 10.31 -13.06
N ILE A 32 15.30 10.70 -12.34
CA ILE A 32 15.36 12.00 -11.65
C ILE A 32 15.43 13.15 -12.67
N GLU A 33 16.26 13.02 -13.70
CA GLU A 33 16.44 14.04 -14.75
C GLU A 33 15.13 14.36 -15.48
N ILE A 34 14.33 13.34 -15.80
CA ILE A 34 13.02 13.51 -16.46
C ILE A 34 11.89 13.86 -15.49
N GLY A 35 12.15 13.95 -14.18
CA GLY A 35 11.16 14.26 -13.16
C GLY A 35 10.21 13.12 -12.80
N ALA A 36 10.51 11.87 -13.17
CA ALA A 36 9.76 10.69 -12.76
C ALA A 36 9.91 10.44 -11.25
N PHE A 37 11.08 10.69 -10.68
CA PHE A 37 11.27 11.03 -9.28
C PHE A 37 11.44 12.54 -9.17
N ASN A 38 10.58 13.22 -8.44
CA ASN A 38 10.57 14.68 -8.35
C ASN A 38 10.54 15.15 -6.89
N ASP A 39 10.78 16.44 -6.68
CA ASP A 39 10.80 17.08 -5.37
C ASP A 39 9.55 17.94 -5.08
N LYS A 40 8.51 17.82 -5.91
CA LYS A 40 7.25 18.57 -5.74
C LYS A 40 6.35 17.99 -4.65
N LEU A 41 6.94 17.59 -3.53
CA LEU A 41 6.25 16.90 -2.44
C LEU A 41 5.17 17.76 -1.80
N GLU A 42 5.41 19.08 -1.67
CA GLU A 42 4.39 19.99 -1.14
C GLU A 42 3.18 20.12 -2.09
N ASP A 43 3.41 20.17 -3.40
CA ASP A 43 2.34 20.21 -4.40
C ASP A 43 1.54 18.90 -4.39
N ILE A 44 2.22 17.76 -4.30
CA ILE A 44 1.58 16.44 -4.19
C ILE A 44 0.73 16.37 -2.92
N LYS A 45 1.27 16.74 -1.77
CA LYS A 45 0.54 16.79 -0.51
C LYS A 45 -0.70 17.69 -0.61
N ALA A 46 -0.51 18.90 -1.11
CA ALA A 46 -1.61 19.86 -1.24
C ALA A 46 -2.74 19.33 -2.14
N GLN A 47 -2.39 18.67 -3.25
CA GLN A 47 -3.38 18.07 -4.14
C GLN A 47 -4.12 16.91 -3.44
N LEU A 48 -3.41 15.99 -2.78
CA LEU A 48 -4.04 14.87 -2.07
C LEU A 48 -4.98 15.34 -0.95
N VAL A 49 -4.55 16.33 -0.17
CA VAL A 49 -5.39 16.93 0.90
C VAL A 49 -6.62 17.61 0.32
N LYS A 50 -6.47 18.32 -0.81
CA LYS A 50 -7.58 18.94 -1.52
C LYS A 50 -8.57 17.88 -2.00
N ASP A 51 -8.12 16.85 -2.68
CA ASP A 51 -8.97 15.78 -3.23
C ASP A 51 -9.75 15.05 -2.12
N LEU A 52 -9.08 14.75 -0.99
CA LEU A 52 -9.72 14.15 0.18
C LEU A 52 -10.75 15.08 0.83
N THR A 53 -10.51 16.39 0.83
CA THR A 53 -11.45 17.38 1.35
C THR A 53 -12.65 17.50 0.42
N GLU A 54 -12.46 17.54 -0.89
CA GLU A 54 -13.53 17.58 -1.89
C GLU A 54 -14.38 16.31 -1.83
N TYR A 55 -13.77 15.14 -1.77
CA TYR A 55 -14.47 13.87 -1.62
C TYR A 55 -15.34 13.86 -0.36
N ARG A 56 -14.77 14.25 0.79
CA ARG A 56 -15.49 14.35 2.06
C ARG A 56 -16.71 15.26 1.98
N THR A 57 -16.57 16.42 1.38
CA THR A 57 -17.65 17.42 1.31
C THR A 57 -18.72 17.02 0.30
N THR A 58 -18.36 16.49 -0.86
CA THR A 58 -19.27 16.03 -1.90
C THR A 58 -20.20 14.92 -1.39
N TYR A 59 -19.64 13.93 -0.70
CA TYR A 59 -20.42 12.80 -0.18
C TYR A 59 -20.90 12.99 1.26
N LYS A 60 -20.69 14.18 1.85
CA LYS A 60 -21.10 14.52 3.23
C LYS A 60 -20.59 13.54 4.28
N LEU A 61 -19.37 13.04 4.07
CA LEU A 61 -18.69 12.13 4.97
C LEU A 61 -17.90 12.89 6.03
N SER A 62 -17.71 12.30 7.20
CA SER A 62 -16.93 12.91 8.30
C SER A 62 -15.93 11.96 8.92
N ASN A 63 -16.23 10.67 8.93
CA ASN A 63 -15.47 9.68 9.68
C ASN A 63 -14.74 8.71 8.74
N ILE A 64 -13.49 8.43 9.06
CA ILE A 64 -12.66 7.45 8.36
C ILE A 64 -12.03 6.50 9.37
N VAL A 65 -12.07 5.21 9.06
CA VAL A 65 -11.44 4.15 9.85
C VAL A 65 -10.34 3.52 9.03
N LEU A 66 -9.18 3.29 9.62
CA LEU A 66 -8.07 2.60 8.96
C LEU A 66 -7.28 1.70 9.89
N GLY A 67 -6.68 0.66 9.32
CA GLY A 67 -5.76 -0.22 10.02
C GLY A 67 -4.42 0.46 10.25
N MET A 68 -3.97 0.51 11.51
CA MET A 68 -2.67 1.05 11.89
C MET A 68 -1.71 -0.11 12.13
N SER A 69 -1.07 -0.57 11.06
CA SER A 69 -0.17 -1.74 11.08
C SER A 69 1.16 -1.50 11.81
N GLY A 70 1.48 -0.24 12.10
CA GLY A 70 2.82 0.17 12.56
C GLY A 70 3.80 0.43 11.40
N GLY A 71 3.34 0.31 10.15
CA GLY A 71 4.07 0.65 8.94
C GLY A 71 3.84 2.10 8.50
N ILE A 72 4.73 2.56 7.65
CA ILE A 72 4.76 3.94 7.16
C ILE A 72 3.51 4.31 6.33
N ASP A 73 2.97 3.37 5.54
CA ASP A 73 1.84 3.61 4.65
C ASP A 73 0.58 3.97 5.44
N SER A 74 0.27 3.18 6.47
CA SER A 74 -0.87 3.45 7.34
C SER A 74 -0.74 4.78 8.09
N ALA A 75 0.46 5.13 8.54
CA ALA A 75 0.72 6.38 9.24
C ALA A 75 0.62 7.59 8.30
N LEU A 76 1.17 7.51 7.09
CA LEU A 76 1.03 8.57 6.07
C LEU A 76 -0.44 8.75 5.68
N THR A 77 -1.15 7.67 5.40
CA THR A 77 -2.57 7.69 5.06
C THR A 77 -3.40 8.38 6.16
N ALA A 78 -3.16 8.00 7.43
CA ALA A 78 -3.83 8.64 8.56
C ALA A 78 -3.53 10.14 8.65
N SER A 79 -2.29 10.55 8.39
CA SER A 79 -1.87 11.95 8.39
C SER A 79 -2.59 12.77 7.33
N LEU A 80 -2.69 12.24 6.10
CA LEU A 80 -3.38 12.89 4.98
C LEU A 80 -4.88 13.08 5.27
N PHE A 81 -5.56 12.05 5.75
CA PHE A 81 -6.97 12.16 6.14
C PHE A 81 -7.17 13.20 7.26
N LYS A 82 -6.30 13.20 8.27
CA LYS A 82 -6.37 14.18 9.35
C LYS A 82 -6.19 15.60 8.83
N GLU A 83 -5.18 15.85 7.98
CA GLU A 83 -4.93 17.18 7.41
C GLU A 83 -6.11 17.66 6.53
N ALA A 84 -6.78 16.71 5.83
CA ALA A 84 -7.99 16.98 5.06
C ALA A 84 -9.27 17.15 5.92
N GLY A 85 -9.14 17.17 7.25
CA GLY A 85 -10.23 17.46 8.19
C GLY A 85 -11.18 16.30 8.46
N TRP A 86 -10.78 15.06 8.23
CA TRP A 86 -11.54 13.87 8.62
C TRP A 86 -11.38 13.55 10.11
N ASN A 87 -12.41 12.99 10.72
CA ASN A 87 -12.32 12.34 12.02
C ASN A 87 -11.70 10.95 11.84
N VAL A 88 -10.43 10.83 12.14
CA VAL A 88 -9.67 9.61 11.89
C VAL A 88 -9.70 8.68 13.10
N THR A 89 -10.11 7.44 12.90
CA THR A 89 -9.99 6.35 13.89
C THR A 89 -9.04 5.28 13.36
N GLY A 90 -7.91 5.11 14.03
CA GLY A 90 -6.93 4.08 13.75
C GLY A 90 -7.15 2.82 14.58
N LEU A 91 -7.22 1.66 13.95
CA LEU A 91 -7.31 0.37 14.62
C LEU A 91 -6.00 -0.40 14.53
N THR A 92 -5.44 -0.83 15.66
CA THR A 92 -4.45 -1.90 15.68
C THR A 92 -5.17 -3.24 15.82
N LEU A 93 -4.89 -4.16 14.89
CA LEU A 93 -5.60 -5.43 14.73
C LEU A 93 -4.61 -6.61 14.74
N PRO A 94 -3.92 -6.87 15.88
CA PRO A 94 -2.94 -7.95 15.94
C PRO A 94 -3.60 -9.32 15.73
N ILE A 95 -2.92 -10.21 14.99
CA ILE A 95 -3.21 -11.63 14.82
C ILE A 95 -1.89 -12.37 14.93
N HIS A 96 -1.49 -12.81 16.13
CA HIS A 96 -0.18 -13.41 16.40
C HIS A 96 0.99 -12.57 15.85
N GLN A 97 0.82 -11.24 15.87
CA GLN A 97 1.77 -10.28 15.33
C GLN A 97 2.85 -9.95 16.36
N ASN A 98 4.03 -9.53 15.88
CA ASN A 98 5.07 -9.00 16.75
C ASN A 98 4.52 -7.81 17.56
N PRO A 99 4.59 -7.84 18.90
CA PRO A 99 4.10 -6.77 19.76
C PRO A 99 4.72 -5.40 19.45
N GLU A 100 5.97 -5.35 18.98
CA GLU A 100 6.64 -4.10 18.61
C GLU A 100 5.96 -3.41 17.42
N GLU A 101 5.45 -4.18 16.44
CA GLU A 101 4.71 -3.62 15.30
C GLU A 101 3.39 -3.02 15.76
N THR A 102 2.67 -3.73 16.64
CA THR A 102 1.44 -3.22 17.25
C THR A 102 1.70 -1.94 18.04
N GLN A 103 2.77 -1.93 18.83
CA GLN A 103 3.15 -0.74 19.61
C GLN A 103 3.49 0.45 18.71
N ARG A 104 4.23 0.26 17.61
CA ARG A 104 4.49 1.34 16.64
C ARG A 104 3.19 1.92 16.06
N GLY A 105 2.18 1.07 15.79
CA GLY A 105 0.87 1.53 15.34
C GLY A 105 0.16 2.41 16.38
N ILE A 106 0.22 2.02 17.66
CA ILE A 106 -0.32 2.80 18.79
C ILE A 106 0.41 4.14 18.91
N ASP A 107 1.74 4.13 18.88
CA ASP A 107 2.57 5.31 19.02
C ASP A 107 2.39 6.28 17.84
N ALA A 108 2.20 5.76 16.62
CA ALA A 108 1.85 6.56 15.47
C ALA A 108 0.49 7.26 15.66
N CYS A 109 -0.54 6.55 16.12
CA CYS A 109 -1.84 7.16 16.42
C CYS A 109 -1.72 8.28 17.47
N LYS A 110 -0.95 8.04 18.52
CA LYS A 110 -0.71 9.02 19.58
C LYS A 110 0.06 10.25 19.06
N ALA A 111 1.12 10.04 18.30
CA ALA A 111 1.91 11.13 17.72
C ALA A 111 1.09 11.98 16.75
N LEU A 112 0.26 11.34 15.95
CA LEU A 112 -0.66 12.01 15.02
C LEU A 112 -1.87 12.63 15.73
N GLY A 113 -2.12 12.34 17.00
CA GLY A 113 -3.27 12.83 17.74
C GLY A 113 -4.60 12.40 17.11
N ILE A 114 -4.71 11.15 16.70
CA ILE A 114 -5.93 10.52 16.17
C ILE A 114 -6.51 9.54 17.19
N THR A 115 -7.80 9.24 17.08
CA THR A 115 -8.44 8.24 17.93
C THR A 115 -7.85 6.87 17.66
N HIS A 116 -7.50 6.13 18.72
CA HIS A 116 -6.96 4.78 18.63
C HIS A 116 -7.87 3.76 19.32
N LYS A 117 -8.03 2.60 18.70
CA LYS A 117 -8.64 1.40 19.30
C LYS A 117 -7.78 0.18 18.98
N GLN A 118 -7.73 -0.78 19.90
CA GLN A 118 -7.09 -2.05 19.66
C GLN A 118 -8.11 -3.18 19.74
N VAL A 119 -8.08 -4.09 18.79
CA VAL A 119 -8.86 -5.33 18.78
C VAL A 119 -7.92 -6.48 18.44
N ASP A 120 -7.62 -7.32 19.42
CA ASP A 120 -6.87 -8.55 19.17
C ASP A 120 -7.79 -9.56 18.49
N LEU A 121 -7.39 -10.01 17.31
CA LEU A 121 -8.14 -10.96 16.48
C LEU A 121 -7.54 -12.37 16.50
N SER A 122 -6.56 -12.65 17.37
CA SER A 122 -5.87 -13.93 17.43
C SER A 122 -6.81 -15.09 17.68
N ASP A 123 -7.67 -14.99 18.70
CA ASP A 123 -8.65 -16.05 19.02
C ASP A 123 -9.69 -16.23 17.90
N ALA A 124 -10.15 -15.14 17.28
CA ALA A 124 -11.07 -15.19 16.15
C ALA A 124 -10.44 -15.88 14.94
N TYR A 125 -9.17 -15.58 14.66
CA TYR A 125 -8.40 -16.23 13.61
C TYR A 125 -8.22 -17.72 13.87
N ASP A 126 -7.80 -18.11 15.08
CA ASP A 126 -7.56 -19.51 15.44
C ASP A 126 -8.86 -20.33 15.35
N ASN A 127 -9.95 -19.74 15.84
CA ASN A 127 -11.28 -20.35 15.74
C ASN A 127 -11.68 -20.55 14.27
N LEU A 128 -11.56 -19.51 13.42
CA LEU A 128 -11.87 -19.63 12.00
C LEU A 128 -11.00 -20.68 11.30
N ILE A 129 -9.69 -20.68 11.54
CA ILE A 129 -8.77 -21.67 10.97
C ILE A 129 -9.15 -23.10 11.39
N SER A 130 -9.57 -23.30 12.63
CA SER A 130 -10.01 -24.62 13.12
C SER A 130 -11.23 -25.14 12.38
N HIS A 131 -12.15 -24.26 11.96
CA HIS A 131 -13.34 -24.61 11.19
C HIS A 131 -13.08 -24.77 9.68
N LEU A 132 -12.09 -24.03 9.17
CA LEU A 132 -11.64 -24.16 7.78
C LEU A 132 -10.68 -25.34 7.59
N HIS A 133 -10.69 -26.33 8.50
CA HIS A 133 -9.82 -27.48 8.49
C HIS A 133 -9.99 -28.24 7.18
N GLU A 134 -9.24 -27.79 6.27
CA GLU A 134 -8.93 -28.52 5.07
C GLU A 134 -7.95 -29.62 5.42
N MET A 135 -8.09 -30.72 4.73
CA MET A 135 -7.12 -31.81 4.83
C MET A 135 -5.71 -31.25 4.71
N PRO A 136 -4.75 -31.75 5.51
CA PRO A 136 -3.37 -31.34 5.38
C PRO A 136 -2.94 -31.41 3.91
N HIS A 137 -2.17 -30.43 3.45
CA HIS A 137 -1.60 -30.49 2.09
C HIS A 137 -0.97 -31.86 1.89
N PRO A 138 -1.22 -32.56 0.75
CA PRO A 138 -0.76 -33.95 0.56
C PRO A 138 0.73 -34.17 0.79
N ASN A 139 1.55 -33.12 0.68
CA ASN A 139 2.99 -33.17 0.85
C ASN A 139 3.48 -32.79 2.25
N GLY A 140 2.60 -32.53 3.19
CA GLY A 140 2.92 -32.16 4.59
C GLY A 140 3.74 -30.86 4.73
N GLY A 141 3.46 -30.10 5.78
CA GLY A 141 4.19 -28.87 6.11
C GLY A 141 3.61 -27.59 5.53
N ASP A 142 4.02 -26.44 6.12
CA ASP A 142 3.58 -25.09 5.70
C ASP A 142 4.33 -24.69 4.41
N THR A 143 3.73 -24.97 3.26
CA THR A 143 4.21 -24.47 1.99
C THR A 143 4.06 -22.95 1.91
N LYS A 144 4.83 -22.30 1.03
CA LYS A 144 4.69 -20.85 0.77
C LYS A 144 3.24 -20.49 0.39
N ALA A 145 2.59 -21.35 -0.40
CA ALA A 145 1.19 -21.15 -0.81
C ALA A 145 0.23 -21.17 0.40
N GLU A 146 0.43 -22.07 1.37
CA GLU A 146 -0.39 -22.11 2.58
C GLU A 146 -0.15 -20.91 3.48
N LYS A 147 1.08 -20.48 3.64
CA LYS A 147 1.38 -19.25 4.38
C LYS A 147 0.68 -18.04 3.77
N VAL A 148 0.74 -17.87 2.44
CA VAL A 148 0.03 -16.81 1.72
C VAL A 148 -1.49 -16.92 1.90
N ARG A 149 -2.06 -18.13 1.79
CA ARG A 149 -3.48 -18.36 2.00
C ARG A 149 -3.93 -17.96 3.42
N ARG A 150 -3.19 -18.36 4.43
CA ARG A 150 -3.44 -17.99 5.83
C ARG A 150 -3.27 -16.50 6.07
N GLY A 151 -2.26 -15.89 5.44
CA GLY A 151 -2.07 -14.44 5.44
C GLY A 151 -3.28 -13.70 4.87
N ASN A 152 -3.81 -14.16 3.74
CA ASN A 152 -5.02 -13.60 3.14
C ASN A 152 -6.26 -13.70 4.05
N ILE A 153 -6.36 -14.74 4.90
CA ILE A 153 -7.43 -14.85 5.90
C ILE A 153 -7.24 -13.76 6.98
N ARG A 154 -6.00 -13.54 7.45
CA ARG A 154 -5.71 -12.46 8.41
C ARG A 154 -6.10 -11.09 7.87
N ALA A 155 -5.73 -10.78 6.63
CA ALA A 155 -6.09 -9.52 5.98
C ALA A 155 -7.61 -9.34 5.91
N ARG A 156 -8.37 -10.37 5.53
CA ARG A 156 -9.83 -10.30 5.46
C ARG A 156 -10.51 -10.20 6.83
N LEU A 157 -9.98 -10.82 7.88
CA LEU A 157 -10.48 -10.61 9.24
C LEU A 157 -10.28 -9.17 9.69
N ARG A 158 -9.14 -8.57 9.40
CA ARG A 158 -8.90 -7.15 9.64
C ARG A 158 -9.90 -6.29 8.88
N MET A 159 -10.11 -6.58 7.60
CA MET A 159 -11.08 -5.86 6.77
C MET A 159 -12.50 -5.89 7.36
N ILE A 160 -13.00 -7.06 7.73
CA ILE A 160 -14.33 -7.18 8.36
C ILE A 160 -14.43 -6.30 9.61
N THR A 161 -13.38 -6.27 10.43
CA THR A 161 -13.35 -5.47 11.67
C THR A 161 -13.33 -3.97 11.37
N LEU A 162 -12.56 -3.53 10.36
CA LEU A 162 -12.50 -2.13 9.92
C LEU A 162 -13.87 -1.66 9.40
N TYR A 163 -14.52 -2.42 8.53
CA TYR A 163 -15.83 -2.06 7.99
C TYR A 163 -16.93 -2.08 9.06
N ASN A 164 -16.88 -3.02 10.01
CA ASN A 164 -17.83 -2.99 11.14
C ASN A 164 -17.64 -1.75 12.01
N GLU A 165 -16.40 -1.32 12.24
CA GLU A 165 -16.14 -0.11 13.03
C GLU A 165 -16.51 1.15 12.24
N ALA A 166 -16.24 1.19 10.93
CA ALA A 166 -16.65 2.29 10.06
C ALA A 166 -18.18 2.45 10.05
N ALA A 167 -18.92 1.35 9.91
CA ALA A 167 -20.38 1.38 9.96
C ALA A 167 -20.93 1.90 11.30
N LYS A 168 -20.31 1.58 12.44
CA LYS A 168 -20.70 2.12 13.76
C LYS A 168 -20.50 3.63 13.85
N GLN A 169 -19.58 4.20 13.09
CA GLN A 169 -19.24 5.61 13.11
C GLN A 169 -19.89 6.39 11.94
N GLU A 170 -20.76 5.74 11.16
CA GLU A 170 -21.32 6.32 9.92
C GLU A 170 -20.20 6.83 8.99
N GLY A 171 -19.15 6.05 8.87
CA GLY A 171 -17.93 6.36 8.13
C GLY A 171 -17.58 5.31 7.08
N ILE A 172 -16.41 5.47 6.50
CA ILE A 172 -15.85 4.59 5.47
C ILE A 172 -14.45 4.11 5.87
N VAL A 173 -13.88 3.18 5.09
CA VAL A 173 -12.56 2.60 5.35
C VAL A 173 -11.51 3.23 4.43
N GLY A 174 -10.40 3.68 5.01
CA GLY A 174 -9.23 4.15 4.27
C GLY A 174 -8.32 3.00 3.83
N SER A 175 -7.88 3.02 2.57
CA SER A 175 -6.89 2.10 2.02
C SER A 175 -5.49 2.65 2.23
N THR A 176 -4.54 1.77 2.49
CA THR A 176 -3.16 2.12 2.80
C THR A 176 -2.15 1.62 1.76
N ASP A 177 -2.63 1.09 0.63
CA ASP A 177 -1.77 0.59 -0.45
C ASP A 177 -1.13 1.74 -1.22
N ASN A 178 0.12 1.59 -1.58
CA ASN A 178 0.86 2.52 -2.43
C ASN A 178 0.97 2.01 -3.88
N PHE A 179 1.54 2.83 -4.77
CA PHE A 179 1.64 2.53 -6.21
C PHE A 179 2.53 1.31 -6.51
N SER A 180 3.58 1.13 -5.75
CA SER A 180 4.50 0.00 -5.92
C SER A 180 3.80 -1.31 -5.56
N GLU A 181 3.07 -1.34 -4.45
CA GLU A 181 2.26 -2.48 -4.01
C GLU A 181 1.11 -2.76 -4.98
N LEU A 182 0.36 -1.75 -5.41
CA LEU A 182 -0.68 -1.88 -6.44
C LEU A 182 -0.12 -2.50 -7.71
N SER A 183 1.02 -1.99 -8.19
CA SER A 183 1.65 -2.45 -9.42
C SER A 183 2.19 -3.87 -9.32
N ALA A 184 2.76 -4.23 -8.15
CA ALA A 184 3.22 -5.58 -7.85
C ALA A 184 2.08 -6.57 -7.59
N GLY A 185 0.84 -6.09 -7.38
CA GLY A 185 -0.27 -6.90 -6.88
C GLY A 185 0.00 -7.47 -5.48
N PHE A 186 0.82 -6.76 -4.69
CA PHE A 186 1.23 -7.17 -3.35
C PHE A 186 0.21 -6.72 -2.31
N TRP A 187 -0.98 -7.25 -2.42
CA TRP A 187 -2.12 -7.01 -1.54
C TRP A 187 -3.14 -8.14 -1.67
N THR A 188 -3.99 -8.28 -0.68
CA THR A 188 -5.04 -9.30 -0.61
C THR A 188 -6.34 -8.76 -1.19
N LEU A 189 -6.86 -9.40 -2.24
CA LEU A 189 -8.18 -9.11 -2.79
C LEU A 189 -9.24 -9.15 -1.69
N HIS A 190 -10.00 -8.04 -1.55
CA HIS A 190 -11.03 -7.86 -0.52
C HIS A 190 -10.48 -8.02 0.92
N GLY A 191 -9.25 -7.60 1.17
CA GLY A 191 -8.61 -7.69 2.47
C GLY A 191 -7.90 -6.41 2.90
N ASP A 192 -7.06 -5.86 2.03
CA ASP A 192 -6.22 -4.71 2.37
C ASP A 192 -6.75 -3.39 1.80
N VAL A 193 -7.65 -3.44 0.81
CA VAL A 193 -8.16 -2.26 0.11
C VAL A 193 -9.44 -1.76 0.78
N GLY A 194 -9.48 -0.45 1.06
CA GLY A 194 -10.66 0.26 1.57
C GLY A 194 -11.38 1.04 0.47
N ASP A 195 -12.21 2.00 0.89
CA ASP A 195 -13.08 2.78 0.00
C ASP A 195 -12.36 3.95 -0.66
N VAL A 196 -11.35 4.52 0.00
CA VAL A 196 -10.55 5.66 -0.48
C VAL A 196 -9.07 5.38 -0.27
N ALA A 197 -8.28 5.50 -1.33
CA ALA A 197 -6.86 5.14 -1.37
C ALA A 197 -5.96 6.35 -1.69
N PRO A 198 -5.62 7.21 -0.71
CA PRO A 198 -4.92 8.46 -0.97
C PRO A 198 -3.48 8.30 -1.44
N ILE A 199 -2.81 7.21 -1.08
CA ILE A 199 -1.39 7.00 -1.41
C ILE A 199 -1.16 6.02 -2.56
N GLN A 200 -2.22 5.55 -3.21
CA GLN A 200 -2.13 4.53 -4.25
C GLN A 200 -1.45 5.02 -5.55
N SER A 201 -1.20 6.31 -5.67
CA SER A 201 -0.41 6.92 -6.74
C SER A 201 1.05 7.19 -6.36
N LEU A 202 1.46 6.95 -5.12
CA LEU A 202 2.78 7.29 -4.58
C LEU A 202 3.74 6.10 -4.59
N SER A 203 4.99 6.33 -5.02
CA SER A 203 6.04 5.32 -4.97
C SER A 203 6.50 5.02 -3.54
N LYS A 204 6.71 3.74 -3.24
CA LYS A 204 7.18 3.27 -1.93
C LYS A 204 8.59 3.71 -1.61
N SER A 205 9.45 3.83 -2.63
CA SER A 205 10.85 4.15 -2.43
C SER A 205 11.15 5.64 -2.26
N TRP A 206 10.20 6.54 -2.63
CA TRP A 206 10.45 7.98 -2.57
C TRP A 206 9.30 8.80 -1.99
N GLU A 207 8.14 8.91 -2.68
CA GLU A 207 7.08 9.82 -2.25
C GLU A 207 6.52 9.43 -0.88
N VAL A 208 6.28 8.15 -0.64
CA VAL A 208 5.71 7.69 0.64
C VAL A 208 6.59 8.09 1.82
N PRO A 209 7.90 7.74 1.89
CA PRO A 209 8.72 8.11 3.04
C PRO A 209 9.02 9.61 3.12
N ALA A 210 9.13 10.30 2.00
CA ALA A 210 9.40 11.72 1.98
C ALA A 210 8.20 12.54 2.48
N LEU A 211 6.99 12.19 2.07
CA LEU A 211 5.76 12.79 2.56
C LEU A 211 5.51 12.46 4.05
N ALA A 212 5.76 11.21 4.45
CA ALA A 212 5.61 10.82 5.86
C ALA A 212 6.55 11.60 6.78
N ASP A 213 7.81 11.79 6.39
CA ASP A 213 8.79 12.61 7.11
C ASP A 213 8.33 14.09 7.18
N MET A 214 7.86 14.65 6.05
CA MET A 214 7.32 15.99 5.96
C MET A 214 6.08 16.21 6.83
N MET A 215 5.22 15.21 6.95
CA MET A 215 3.98 15.26 7.75
C MET A 215 4.17 14.90 9.22
N GLY A 216 5.41 14.71 9.68
CA GLY A 216 5.74 14.49 11.08
C GLY A 216 5.40 13.08 11.58
N VAL A 217 5.33 12.10 10.69
CA VAL A 217 5.25 10.68 11.08
C VAL A 217 6.50 10.32 11.90
N PRO A 218 6.36 9.57 13.02
CA PRO A 218 7.51 9.20 13.84
C PRO A 218 8.62 8.52 13.04
N GLN A 219 9.87 8.92 13.30
CA GLN A 219 11.04 8.42 12.56
C GLN A 219 11.18 6.89 12.64
N GLU A 220 10.82 6.29 13.79
CA GLU A 220 10.81 4.85 13.98
C GLU A 220 9.86 4.15 12.98
N THR A 221 8.74 4.80 12.63
CA THR A 221 7.79 4.33 11.62
C THR A 221 8.32 4.57 10.21
N VAL A 222 8.91 5.76 9.95
CA VAL A 222 9.48 6.10 8.62
C VAL A 222 10.58 5.12 8.20
N TYR A 223 11.41 4.69 9.15
CA TYR A 223 12.54 3.77 8.89
C TYR A 223 12.28 2.31 9.25
N ALA A 224 11.04 1.96 9.63
CA ALA A 224 10.68 0.57 9.88
C ALA A 224 10.91 -0.30 8.62
N THR A 225 11.37 -1.52 8.83
CA THR A 225 11.49 -2.49 7.72
C THR A 225 10.09 -2.82 7.19
N PRO A 226 9.86 -2.73 5.86
CA PRO A 226 8.58 -3.09 5.28
C PRO A 226 8.26 -4.58 5.54
N THR A 227 7.10 -4.83 6.13
CA THR A 227 6.58 -6.19 6.37
C THR A 227 5.10 -6.23 6.03
N ASP A 228 4.65 -7.34 5.47
CA ASP A 228 3.22 -7.57 5.19
C ASP A 228 2.41 -7.92 6.46
N GLY A 229 3.08 -8.12 7.58
CA GLY A 229 2.45 -8.54 8.83
C GLY A 229 1.73 -9.90 8.75
N LEU A 230 2.00 -10.68 7.69
CA LEU A 230 1.37 -11.98 7.44
C LEU A 230 2.24 -13.15 7.88
N GLY A 231 3.49 -12.88 8.27
CA GLY A 231 4.44 -13.89 8.77
C GLY A 231 4.92 -14.88 7.70
N VAL A 232 4.98 -14.44 6.45
CA VAL A 232 5.41 -15.30 5.34
C VAL A 232 6.94 -15.38 5.25
N ASP A 233 7.62 -14.24 5.35
CA ASP A 233 9.09 -14.12 5.28
C ASP A 233 9.60 -13.01 6.21
N ALA A 234 10.92 -12.78 6.21
CA ALA A 234 11.59 -11.75 7.01
C ALA A 234 11.28 -10.28 6.56
N GLY A 235 10.39 -10.09 5.58
CA GLY A 235 9.94 -8.80 5.05
C GLY A 235 9.64 -8.88 3.57
N ASP A 236 8.97 -7.85 3.05
CA ASP A 236 8.49 -7.78 1.66
C ASP A 236 9.63 -7.93 0.65
N GLU A 237 10.74 -7.22 0.87
CA GLU A 237 11.89 -7.23 -0.04
C GLU A 237 12.58 -8.60 -0.08
N ALA A 238 12.54 -9.36 1.02
CA ALA A 238 13.03 -10.74 1.04
C ALA A 238 12.15 -11.68 0.20
N GLN A 239 10.82 -11.43 0.19
CA GLN A 239 9.90 -12.19 -0.65
C GLN A 239 10.11 -11.89 -2.14
N PHE A 240 10.50 -10.66 -2.48
CA PHE A 240 10.76 -10.24 -3.86
C PHE A 240 12.12 -10.69 -4.38
N GLY A 241 13.12 -10.78 -3.50
CA GLY A 241 14.53 -10.96 -3.87
C GLY A 241 15.21 -9.68 -4.36
N PHE A 242 14.55 -8.53 -4.27
CA PHE A 242 15.04 -7.20 -4.60
C PHE A 242 14.32 -6.12 -3.78
N THR A 243 14.86 -4.90 -3.75
CA THR A 243 14.29 -3.81 -2.96
C THR A 243 13.15 -3.09 -3.69
N TYR A 244 12.29 -2.39 -2.96
CA TYR A 244 11.28 -1.49 -3.55
C TYR A 244 11.92 -0.43 -4.44
N LEU A 245 13.16 0.00 -4.17
CA LEU A 245 13.86 0.93 -5.04
C LEU A 245 14.15 0.32 -6.42
N HIS A 246 14.59 -0.93 -6.49
CA HIS A 246 14.72 -1.64 -7.78
C HIS A 246 13.39 -1.74 -8.51
N PHE A 247 12.33 -2.11 -7.77
CA PHE A 247 10.98 -2.22 -8.33
C PHE A 247 10.53 -0.89 -8.95
N ASP A 248 10.64 0.21 -8.21
CA ASP A 248 10.18 1.53 -8.65
C ASP A 248 11.02 2.07 -9.82
N ILE A 249 12.34 1.82 -9.85
CA ILE A 249 13.18 2.17 -11.00
C ILE A 249 12.69 1.45 -12.26
N VAL A 250 12.39 0.15 -12.18
CA VAL A 250 11.88 -0.59 -13.34
C VAL A 250 10.49 -0.11 -13.72
N LEU A 251 9.57 0.01 -12.75
CA LEU A 251 8.20 0.45 -12.97
C LEU A 251 8.13 1.83 -13.63
N LEU A 252 8.80 2.82 -13.05
CA LEU A 252 8.81 4.18 -13.58
C LEU A 252 9.53 4.26 -14.93
N GLY A 253 10.58 3.47 -15.12
CA GLY A 253 11.27 3.37 -16.39
C GLY A 253 10.39 2.79 -17.50
N LEU A 254 9.56 1.80 -17.20
CA LEU A 254 8.57 1.24 -18.14
C LEU A 254 7.48 2.27 -18.48
N LEU A 255 6.93 2.95 -17.49
CA LEU A 255 5.89 3.97 -17.66
C LEU A 255 6.38 5.14 -18.54
N ASN A 256 7.61 5.56 -18.35
CA ASN A 256 8.22 6.66 -19.11
C ASN A 256 8.85 6.20 -20.43
N LYS A 257 8.77 4.91 -20.78
CA LYS A 257 9.32 4.31 -22.01
C LYS A 257 10.83 4.56 -22.23
N ILE A 258 11.57 4.71 -21.13
CA ILE A 258 13.03 4.93 -21.16
C ILE A 258 13.82 3.69 -20.76
N PHE A 259 13.14 2.59 -20.44
CA PHE A 259 13.75 1.39 -19.90
C PHE A 259 14.25 0.47 -21.04
N SER A 260 15.55 0.26 -21.06
CA SER A 260 16.24 -0.67 -21.96
C SER A 260 17.16 -1.56 -21.12
N ASN A 261 17.39 -2.79 -21.55
CA ASN A 261 18.32 -3.70 -20.89
C ASN A 261 19.78 -3.48 -21.33
N GLU A 262 20.04 -2.47 -22.16
CA GLU A 262 21.40 -2.18 -22.66
C GLU A 262 22.33 -1.78 -21.50
N GLY A 263 23.42 -2.51 -21.35
CA GLY A 263 24.38 -2.33 -20.25
C GLY A 263 24.01 -3.01 -18.92
N ALA A 264 22.88 -3.75 -18.88
CA ALA A 264 22.50 -4.56 -17.74
C ALA A 264 23.32 -5.87 -17.70
N ASP A 265 23.77 -6.26 -16.52
CA ASP A 265 24.36 -7.58 -16.31
C ASP A 265 23.26 -8.66 -16.10
N GLU A 266 23.66 -9.93 -15.93
CA GLU A 266 22.72 -11.04 -15.76
C GLU A 266 21.82 -10.87 -14.52
N ASN A 267 22.36 -10.33 -13.44
CA ASN A 267 21.60 -10.11 -12.21
C ASN A 267 20.60 -8.95 -12.39
N ASP A 268 21.02 -7.87 -13.07
CA ASP A 268 20.12 -6.76 -13.40
C ASP A 268 18.95 -7.24 -14.26
N VAL A 269 19.23 -8.05 -15.30
CA VAL A 269 18.22 -8.64 -16.18
C VAL A 269 17.26 -9.52 -15.36
N ALA A 270 17.78 -10.34 -14.46
CA ALA A 270 16.93 -11.20 -13.62
C ALA A 270 15.97 -10.39 -12.74
N ILE A 271 16.44 -9.26 -12.15
CA ILE A 271 15.58 -8.34 -11.38
C ILE A 271 14.50 -7.72 -12.29
N ILE A 272 14.91 -7.20 -13.46
CA ILE A 272 13.99 -6.57 -14.42
C ILE A 272 12.89 -7.54 -14.84
N ASP A 273 13.26 -8.77 -15.20
CA ASP A 273 12.31 -9.79 -15.67
C ASP A 273 11.39 -10.26 -14.53
N SER A 274 11.90 -10.33 -13.31
CA SER A 274 11.10 -10.65 -12.13
C SER A 274 10.04 -9.56 -11.88
N VAL A 275 10.40 -8.27 -11.96
CA VAL A 275 9.47 -7.13 -11.82
C VAL A 275 8.42 -7.17 -12.92
N LYS A 276 8.83 -7.29 -14.19
CA LYS A 276 7.88 -7.37 -15.33
C LYS A 276 6.91 -8.54 -15.21
N SER A 277 7.43 -9.71 -14.83
CA SER A 277 6.63 -10.91 -14.63
C SER A 277 5.59 -10.72 -13.52
N LYS A 278 5.99 -10.11 -12.40
CA LYS A 278 5.11 -9.83 -11.27
C LYS A 278 3.99 -8.85 -11.67
N ILE A 279 4.34 -7.74 -12.33
CA ILE A 279 3.37 -6.78 -12.85
C ILE A 279 2.37 -7.46 -13.80
N LYS A 280 2.84 -8.31 -14.69
CA LYS A 280 1.99 -9.02 -15.65
C LYS A 280 1.07 -10.04 -14.97
N ALA A 281 1.62 -10.87 -14.09
CA ALA A 281 0.88 -11.95 -13.43
C ALA A 281 -0.24 -11.45 -12.50
N THR A 282 -0.13 -10.23 -11.99
CA THR A 282 -1.07 -9.65 -11.03
C THR A 282 -2.01 -8.61 -11.63
N GLY A 283 -2.00 -8.45 -12.95
CA GLY A 283 -2.81 -7.46 -13.66
C GLY A 283 -4.30 -7.51 -13.33
N TYR A 284 -4.84 -8.71 -13.10
CA TYR A 284 -6.24 -8.94 -12.74
C TYR A 284 -6.65 -8.35 -11.38
N LYS A 285 -5.68 -8.01 -10.53
CA LYS A 285 -5.96 -7.44 -9.19
C LYS A 285 -6.23 -5.93 -9.21
N ARG A 286 -5.79 -5.20 -10.25
CA ARG A 286 -5.78 -3.72 -10.26
C ARG A 286 -7.13 -3.09 -10.50
N ILE A 287 -8.03 -3.78 -11.19
CA ILE A 287 -9.41 -3.36 -11.40
C ILE A 287 -10.32 -4.44 -10.82
N ASN A 288 -11.07 -4.08 -9.77
CA ASN A 288 -11.80 -5.08 -9.00
C ASN A 288 -13.05 -4.49 -8.32
N PRO A 289 -14.24 -5.04 -8.56
CA PRO A 289 -14.49 -6.11 -9.52
C PRO A 289 -14.36 -5.66 -10.98
N VAL A 290 -14.03 -6.60 -11.86
CA VAL A 290 -14.12 -6.34 -13.31
C VAL A 290 -15.59 -6.30 -13.70
N ASN A 291 -16.03 -5.16 -14.21
CA ASN A 291 -17.38 -4.99 -14.72
C ASN A 291 -17.40 -5.31 -16.22
N LEU A 292 -18.31 -6.19 -16.62
CA LEU A 292 -18.50 -6.55 -18.03
C LEU A 292 -19.63 -5.69 -18.60
N ASP A 293 -19.38 -5.10 -19.78
CA ASP A 293 -20.38 -4.29 -20.46
C ASP A 293 -21.53 -5.13 -21.00
N HIS A 294 -22.74 -4.59 -20.94
CA HIS A 294 -23.90 -5.23 -21.51
C HIS A 294 -23.89 -5.04 -23.04
N PRO A 295 -23.94 -6.10 -23.87
CA PRO A 295 -23.73 -6.01 -25.31
C PRO A 295 -24.82 -5.22 -26.07
N LEU A 296 -26.01 -5.08 -25.47
CA LEU A 296 -27.12 -4.31 -26.02
C LEU A 296 -27.27 -2.90 -25.44
N ARG A 297 -26.38 -2.49 -24.53
CA ARG A 297 -26.35 -1.14 -24.00
C ARG A 297 -25.38 -0.31 -24.84
N GLY A 298 -25.87 0.76 -25.45
CA GLY A 298 -25.10 1.58 -26.38
C GLY A 298 -23.88 2.28 -25.77
N ASN A 299 -23.88 2.47 -24.42
CA ASN A 299 -22.78 3.04 -23.65
C ASN A 299 -22.19 1.99 -22.71
N GLY A 300 -20.89 2.05 -22.46
CA GLY A 300 -20.24 1.27 -21.42
C GLY A 300 -20.84 1.54 -20.03
N LEU A 301 -20.61 0.61 -19.09
CA LEU A 301 -21.16 0.73 -17.73
C LEU A 301 -20.73 2.04 -17.04
N TYR A 302 -19.46 2.42 -17.17
CA TYR A 302 -18.95 3.66 -16.55
C TYR A 302 -19.58 4.92 -17.12
N ASP A 303 -19.80 4.97 -18.45
CA ASP A 303 -20.51 6.08 -19.11
C ASP A 303 -21.95 6.18 -18.61
N ALA A 304 -22.62 5.04 -18.45
CA ALA A 304 -23.99 5.00 -17.94
C ALA A 304 -24.07 5.50 -16.48
N LEU A 305 -23.12 5.13 -15.63
CA LEU A 305 -23.06 5.60 -14.24
C LEU A 305 -22.78 7.10 -14.18
N GLN A 306 -21.86 7.61 -14.99
CA GLN A 306 -21.56 9.04 -15.05
C GLN A 306 -22.77 9.87 -15.55
N ILE A 307 -23.55 9.33 -16.49
CA ILE A 307 -24.80 9.95 -16.92
C ILE A 307 -25.80 10.02 -15.74
N LEU A 308 -25.92 8.94 -14.96
CA LEU A 308 -26.80 8.92 -13.78
C LEU A 308 -26.35 9.93 -12.72
N ASP A 309 -25.05 9.99 -12.42
CA ASP A 309 -24.50 10.94 -11.46
C ASP A 309 -24.77 12.40 -11.90
N ASN A 310 -24.63 12.69 -13.20
CA ASN A 310 -24.94 14.01 -13.74
C ASN A 310 -26.44 14.35 -13.71
N LEU A 311 -27.32 13.36 -13.88
CA LEU A 311 -28.77 13.56 -13.84
C LEU A 311 -29.35 13.70 -12.43
N LEU A 312 -28.69 13.06 -11.45
CA LEU A 312 -29.19 13.01 -10.07
C LEU A 312 -28.39 13.93 -9.13
N GLY A 313 -27.28 14.49 -9.58
CA GLY A 313 -26.45 15.45 -8.85
C GLY A 313 -26.89 16.91 -9.00
N GLU A 314 -27.91 17.18 -9.85
CA GLU A 314 -28.60 18.45 -9.93
C GLU A 314 -29.83 18.44 -8.96
#